data_f6280c53b427a859da83520ad03e487f
#
_entry.id   f6280c53b427a859da83520ad03e487f
#
_cell.length_a   1.000
_cell.length_b   1.000
_cell.length_c   1.000
_cell.angle_alpha   90.00
_cell.angle_beta   90.00
_cell.angle_gamma   90.00
#
_symmetry.space_group_name_H-M   'P 1'
#
loop_
_entity.id
_entity.type
_entity.pdbx_description
1 polymer ?
#
loop_
_entity_poly.entity_id
_entity_poly.type
_entity_poly.pdbx_seq_one_letter_code
_entity_poly.pdbx_strand_id
1 'polypeptide(L)'
;MIAVDTNILVYAHREDSPFHDTALRRVAELAEGSAMWAIPWPCIHEFLAIVTHPRIYAPPTPLDRALDQVDAWLESPTLAVLAESGHIG
;
A
#
# COMPACT_ATOMS: atom_id res chain seq x y z
N MET A 1 -3.98 10.83 12.87
CA MET A 1 -3.44 10.23 11.62
C MET A 1 -3.43 8.72 11.74
N ILE A 2 -3.86 8.02 10.70
CA ILE A 2 -3.87 6.56 10.67
C ILE A 2 -2.77 6.10 9.72
N ALA A 3 -1.88 5.23 10.22
CA ALA A 3 -0.85 4.63 9.38
C ALA A 3 -1.29 3.22 9.00
N VAL A 4 -1.13 2.86 7.72
CA VAL A 4 -1.46 1.53 7.24
C VAL A 4 -0.20 0.70 7.13
N ASP A 5 -0.33 -0.60 7.38
CA ASP A 5 0.81 -1.51 7.28
C ASP A 5 0.85 -2.18 5.90
N THR A 6 1.92 -2.93 5.69
CA THR A 6 2.16 -3.62 4.43
C THR A 6 1.03 -4.56 4.07
N ASN A 7 0.49 -5.31 5.03
CA ASN A 7 -0.54 -6.31 4.75
C ASN A 7 -1.81 -5.68 4.19
N ILE A 8 -2.21 -4.54 4.73
CA ILE A 8 -3.41 -3.83 4.24
C ILE A 8 -3.20 -3.41 2.80
N LEU A 9 -2.02 -2.90 2.46
CA LEU A 9 -1.70 -2.49 1.09
C LEU A 9 -1.73 -3.68 0.13
N VAL A 10 -1.14 -4.81 0.54
CA VAL A 10 -1.12 -6.01 -0.28
C VAL A 10 -2.54 -6.52 -0.52
N TYR A 11 -3.35 -6.63 0.52
CA TYR A 11 -4.73 -7.12 0.39
C TYR A 11 -5.58 -6.18 -0.44
N ALA A 12 -5.42 -4.88 -0.29
CA ALA A 12 -6.16 -3.89 -1.08
C ALA A 12 -5.82 -3.97 -2.56
N HIS A 13 -4.61 -4.42 -2.89
CA HIS A 13 -4.16 -4.53 -4.28
C HIS A 13 -4.51 -5.88 -4.91
N ARG A 14 -4.31 -6.99 -4.17
CA ARG A 14 -4.45 -8.34 -4.71
C ARG A 14 -5.91 -8.81 -4.63
N GLU A 15 -6.54 -8.95 -5.80
CA GLU A 15 -7.94 -9.37 -5.88
C GLU A 15 -8.13 -10.82 -5.46
N ASP A 16 -7.07 -11.62 -5.45
CA ASP A 16 -7.12 -13.03 -5.01
C ASP A 16 -6.97 -13.18 -3.50
N SER A 17 -6.81 -12.08 -2.77
CA SER A 17 -6.79 -12.13 -1.31
C SER A 17 -8.20 -12.30 -0.75
N PRO A 18 -8.41 -13.17 0.27
CA PRO A 18 -9.71 -13.27 0.93
C PRO A 18 -10.08 -12.00 1.70
N PHE A 19 -9.11 -11.11 1.94
CA PHE A 19 -9.34 -9.85 2.64
C PHE A 19 -9.40 -8.65 1.70
N HIS A 20 -9.41 -8.91 0.38
CA HIS A 20 -9.32 -7.85 -0.64
C HIS A 20 -10.43 -6.79 -0.48
N ASP A 21 -11.68 -7.22 -0.42
CA ASP A 21 -12.80 -6.28 -0.39
C ASP A 21 -12.76 -5.38 0.84
N THR A 22 -12.47 -5.95 2.00
CA THR A 22 -12.40 -5.19 3.25
C THR A 22 -11.23 -4.21 3.23
N ALA A 23 -10.06 -4.67 2.80
CA ALA A 23 -8.87 -3.82 2.73
C ALA A 23 -9.03 -2.71 1.69
N LEU A 24 -9.57 -3.04 0.51
CA LEU A 24 -9.79 -2.06 -0.53
C LEU A 24 -10.73 -0.95 -0.07
N ARG A 25 -11.82 -1.33 0.59
CA ARG A 25 -12.78 -0.36 1.12
C ARG A 25 -12.12 0.55 2.15
N ARG A 26 -11.31 -0.05 3.04
CA ARG A 26 -10.63 0.73 4.08
C ARG A 26 -9.66 1.73 3.49
N VAL A 27 -8.85 1.31 2.52
CA VAL A 27 -7.90 2.22 1.86
C VAL A 27 -8.64 3.31 1.09
N ALA A 28 -9.73 2.96 0.40
CA ALA A 28 -10.54 3.94 -0.32
C ALA A 28 -11.12 4.99 0.62
N GLU A 29 -11.63 4.58 1.79
CA GLU A 29 -12.15 5.50 2.79
C GLU A 29 -11.07 6.47 3.25
N LEU A 30 -9.86 5.97 3.46
CA LEU A 30 -8.74 6.82 3.87
C LEU A 30 -8.32 7.78 2.76
N ALA A 31 -8.21 7.27 1.54
CA ALA A 31 -7.74 8.08 0.40
C ALA A 31 -8.73 9.17 0.01
N GLU A 32 -10.02 8.92 0.18
CA GLU A 32 -11.09 9.84 -0.21
C GLU A 32 -11.58 10.69 0.96
N GLY A 33 -11.14 10.38 2.17
CA GLY A 33 -11.54 11.10 3.36
C GLY A 33 -10.80 12.41 3.54
N SER A 34 -11.17 13.14 4.57
CA SER A 34 -10.56 14.45 4.88
C SER A 34 -9.47 14.35 5.94
N ALA A 35 -9.37 13.23 6.64
CA ALA A 35 -8.35 13.04 7.65
C ALA A 35 -7.03 12.57 7.03
N MET A 36 -5.92 12.99 7.61
CA MET A 36 -4.60 12.53 7.16
C MET A 36 -4.42 11.05 7.44
N TRP A 37 -3.81 10.34 6.50
CA TRP A 37 -3.38 8.97 6.68
C TRP A 37 -1.94 8.83 6.20
N ALA A 38 -1.29 7.74 6.54
CA ALA A 38 0.14 7.62 6.27
C ALA A 38 0.50 6.22 5.81
N ILE A 39 1.50 6.15 4.93
CA ILE A 39 2.16 4.91 4.55
C ILE A 39 3.64 5.08 4.88
N PRO A 40 4.19 4.28 5.80
CA PRO A 40 5.64 4.29 6.04
C PRO A 40 6.39 3.80 4.79
N TRP A 41 7.51 4.46 4.45
CA TRP A 41 8.33 4.06 3.31
C TRP A 41 8.67 2.56 3.28
N PRO A 42 9.09 1.95 4.40
CA PRO A 42 9.36 0.51 4.39
C PRO A 42 8.19 -0.33 3.94
N CYS A 43 6.96 0.10 4.24
CA CYS A 43 5.76 -0.62 3.82
C CYS A 43 5.56 -0.58 2.31
N ILE A 44 5.95 0.53 1.66
CA ILE A 44 5.90 0.63 0.20
C ILE A 44 6.90 -0.35 -0.42
N HIS A 45 8.12 -0.40 0.09
CA HIS A 45 9.14 -1.33 -0.39
C HIS A 45 8.71 -2.78 -0.20
N GLU A 46 8.18 -3.10 0.97
CA GLU A 46 7.69 -4.45 1.25
C GLU A 46 6.52 -4.82 0.35
N PHE A 47 5.59 -3.89 0.13
CA PHE A 47 4.48 -4.10 -0.78
C PHE A 47 4.98 -4.49 -2.17
N LEU A 48 5.91 -3.69 -2.73
CA LEU A 48 6.46 -3.97 -4.06
C LEU A 48 7.13 -5.34 -4.11
N ALA A 49 7.91 -5.68 -3.09
CA ALA A 49 8.61 -6.95 -3.04
C ALA A 49 7.65 -8.14 -2.96
N ILE A 50 6.59 -8.01 -2.18
CA ILE A 50 5.63 -9.11 -1.95
C ILE A 50 4.77 -9.36 -3.19
N VAL A 51 4.14 -8.32 -3.73
CA VAL A 51 3.18 -8.52 -4.83
C VAL A 51 3.84 -8.92 -6.13
N THR A 52 5.12 -8.63 -6.31
CA THR A 52 5.87 -9.01 -7.51
C THR A 52 6.58 -10.34 -7.35
N HIS A 53 6.50 -10.97 -6.18
CA HIS A 53 7.27 -12.20 -5.90
C HIS A 53 6.53 -13.44 -6.42
N PRO A 54 7.12 -14.18 -7.38
CA PRO A 54 6.42 -15.29 -8.02
C PRO A 54 6.20 -16.49 -7.09
N ARG A 55 6.89 -16.56 -5.96
CA ARG A 55 6.68 -17.64 -4.98
C ARG A 55 5.57 -17.31 -3.99
N ILE A 56 5.19 -16.04 -3.90
CA ILE A 56 4.11 -15.61 -2.99
C ILE A 56 2.79 -15.57 -3.75
N TYR A 57 2.81 -15.03 -4.96
CA TYR A 57 1.62 -14.90 -5.79
C TYR A 57 1.83 -15.52 -7.17
N ALA A 58 0.81 -16.23 -7.64
CA ALA A 58 0.81 -16.87 -8.94
C ALA A 58 -0.50 -16.54 -9.68
N PRO A 59 -0.51 -15.62 -10.65
CA PRO A 59 0.66 -14.87 -11.15
C PRO A 59 1.04 -13.72 -10.24
N PRO A 60 2.32 -13.35 -10.21
CA PRO A 60 2.72 -12.15 -9.47
C PRO A 60 2.26 -10.90 -10.21
N THR A 61 2.12 -9.79 -9.48
CA THR A 61 1.84 -8.51 -10.10
C THR A 61 3.08 -8.06 -10.89
N PRO A 62 2.94 -7.71 -12.17
CA PRO A 62 4.05 -7.11 -12.91
C PRO A 62 4.53 -5.83 -12.22
N LEU A 63 5.83 -5.58 -12.25
CA LEU A 63 6.42 -4.45 -11.52
C LEU A 63 5.81 -3.11 -11.95
N ASP A 64 5.57 -2.91 -13.24
CA ASP A 64 4.96 -1.67 -13.73
C ASP A 64 3.58 -1.45 -13.14
N ARG A 65 2.79 -2.51 -13.00
CA ARG A 65 1.47 -2.43 -12.39
C ARG A 65 1.53 -2.15 -10.90
N ALA A 66 2.51 -2.74 -10.21
CA ALA A 66 2.71 -2.49 -8.79
C ALA A 66 3.11 -1.03 -8.55
N LEU A 67 3.96 -0.48 -9.42
CA LEU A 67 4.36 0.92 -9.34
C LEU A 67 3.19 1.85 -9.64
N ASP A 68 2.34 1.51 -10.61
CA ASP A 68 1.13 2.28 -10.90
C ASP A 68 0.21 2.33 -9.68
N GLN A 69 0.12 1.23 -8.94
CA GLN A 69 -0.70 1.19 -7.73
C GLN A 69 -0.14 2.14 -6.66
N VAL A 70 1.17 2.15 -6.47
CA VAL A 70 1.80 3.07 -5.52
C VAL A 70 1.55 4.51 -5.95
N ASP A 71 1.70 4.81 -7.23
CA ASP A 71 1.43 6.15 -7.74
C ASP A 71 -0.02 6.58 -7.48
N ALA A 72 -0.97 5.66 -7.64
CA ALA A 72 -2.38 5.95 -7.36
C ALA A 72 -2.60 6.32 -5.89
N TRP A 73 -1.97 5.60 -4.97
CA TRP A 73 -2.07 5.96 -3.55
C TRP A 73 -1.43 7.32 -3.28
N LEU A 74 -0.28 7.60 -3.91
CA LEU A 74 0.43 8.87 -3.72
C LEU A 74 -0.35 10.07 -4.26
N GLU A 75 -1.35 9.85 -5.08
CA GLU A 75 -2.22 10.93 -5.57
C GLU A 75 -3.23 11.39 -4.52
N SER A 76 -3.42 10.65 -3.44
CA SER A 76 -4.34 11.05 -2.39
C SER A 76 -3.83 12.32 -1.70
N PRO A 77 -4.62 13.40 -1.67
CA PRO A 77 -4.17 14.67 -1.08
C PRO A 77 -3.99 14.60 0.42
N THR A 78 -4.53 13.58 1.08
CA THR A 78 -4.43 13.42 2.53
C THR A 78 -3.36 12.41 2.95
N LEU A 79 -2.65 11.83 1.98
CA LEU A 79 -1.59 10.86 2.28
C LEU A 79 -0.30 11.55 2.69
N ALA A 80 0.31 11.05 3.75
CA ALA A 80 1.68 11.37 4.13
C ALA A 80 2.53 10.12 4.01
N VAL A 81 3.69 10.22 3.35
CA VAL A 81 4.65 9.13 3.31
C VAL A 81 5.69 9.38 4.38
N LEU A 82 5.82 8.44 5.31
CA LEU A 82 6.69 8.61 6.45
C LEU A 82 8.05 7.97 6.17
N ALA A 83 9.11 8.77 6.34
CA ALA A 83 10.47 8.26 6.26
C ALA A 83 10.74 7.33 7.44
N GLU A 84 11.74 6.49 7.31
CA GLU A 84 12.18 5.68 8.45
C GLU A 84 12.60 6.59 9.59
N SER A 85 12.19 6.24 10.78
CA SER A 85 12.56 6.99 11.96
C SER A 85 14.06 6.85 12.21
N GLY A 86 14.57 7.75 12.57
CA GLY A 86 15.82 7.67 12.83
C GLY A 86 16.79 8.51 12.21
N HIS A 87 16.45 8.25 12.39
CA HIS A 87 17.24 8.56 12.06
C HIS A 87 17.69 9.53 11.93
N ILE A 88 17.82 9.85 12.05
CA ILE A 88 18.33 10.48 11.96
C ILE A 88 18.99 10.87 12.12
N GLY A 89 19.01 10.69 12.17
CA GLY A 89 20.05 10.84 12.23
C GLY A 89 20.56 11.54 12.68
#